data_df8b904f2cafd1746bf62e74f6a27320
#
_entry.id   df8b904f2cafd1746bf62e74f6a27320
#
_cell.length_a   1.000
_cell.length_b   1.000
_cell.length_c   1.000
_cell.angle_alpha   90.00
_cell.angle_beta   90.00
_cell.angle_gamma   90.00
#
_symmetry.space_group_name_H-M   'P 1'
#
loop_
_entity.id
_entity.type
_entity.pdbx_description
1 polymer ?
#
loop_
_entity_poly.entity_id
_entity_poly.type
_entity_poly.pdbx_seq_one_letter_code
_entity_poly.pdbx_strand_id
1 'polypeptide(L)' 'MPEFKPGRMVILNALPPGLLLGLPEQDRVAIQSIIGHPVTLAGYSFGQAELEFVDADGDGHSIWVDSSFLQAA' A
#
# COMPACT_ATOMS: atom_id res chain seq x y z
N MET A 1 -12.30 -14.82 -7.01
CA MET A 1 -11.63 -13.75 -6.26
C MET A 1 -11.32 -12.62 -7.19
N PRO A 2 -11.91 -11.46 -6.95
CA PRO A 2 -11.53 -10.32 -7.77
C PRO A 2 -10.11 -9.89 -7.46
N GLU A 3 -9.34 -9.74 -8.50
CA GLU A 3 -8.03 -9.16 -8.39
C GLU A 3 -8.09 -7.79 -9.05
N PHE A 4 -7.32 -6.88 -8.46
CA PHE A 4 -7.21 -5.54 -9.02
C PHE A 4 -6.16 -5.56 -10.12
N LYS A 5 -6.36 -4.75 -11.16
CA LYS A 5 -5.41 -4.68 -12.27
C LYS A 5 -4.29 -3.69 -11.93
N PRO A 6 -3.03 -4.05 -12.26
CA PRO A 6 -1.93 -3.09 -12.12
C PRO A 6 -2.21 -1.80 -12.88
N GLY A 7 -1.80 -0.68 -12.30
CA GLY A 7 -2.08 0.65 -12.83
C GLY A 7 -3.35 1.27 -12.30
N ARG A 8 -4.22 0.48 -11.66
CA ARG A 8 -5.44 1.00 -11.04
C ARG A 8 -5.16 1.56 -9.66
N MET A 9 -6.04 2.44 -9.21
CA MET A 9 -5.99 2.96 -7.85
C MET A 9 -6.76 2.01 -6.93
N VAL A 10 -6.20 1.79 -5.74
CA VAL A 10 -6.82 0.96 -4.71
C VAL A 10 -6.71 1.68 -3.37
N ILE A 11 -7.49 1.22 -2.40
CA ILE A 11 -7.46 1.76 -1.05
C ILE A 11 -7.04 0.66 -0.10
N LEU A 12 -6.02 0.94 0.72
CA LEU A 12 -5.62 0.06 1.81
C LEU A 12 -6.54 0.34 2.99
N ASN A 13 -7.33 -0.66 3.38
CA ASN A 13 -8.37 -0.49 4.41
C ASN A 13 -7.83 -0.48 5.82
N ALA A 14 -6.75 -1.21 6.06
CA ALA A 14 -6.16 -1.35 7.38
C ALA A 14 -4.71 -1.77 7.25
N LEU A 15 -3.93 -1.60 8.31
CA LEU A 15 -2.55 -2.04 8.33
C LEU A 15 -2.48 -3.55 8.56
N PRO A 16 -1.83 -4.30 7.65
CA PRO A 16 -1.55 -5.71 7.92
C PRO A 16 -0.68 -5.84 9.18
N PRO A 17 -0.91 -6.90 9.98
CA PRO A 17 -0.08 -7.13 11.16
C PRO A 17 1.40 -7.21 10.79
N GLY A 18 2.23 -6.51 11.55
CA GLY A 18 3.68 -6.54 11.38
C GLY A 18 4.22 -5.67 10.26
N LEU A 19 3.37 -5.02 9.44
CA LEU A 19 3.84 -4.24 8.31
C LEU A 19 4.79 -3.12 8.72
N LEU A 20 4.54 -2.47 9.85
CA LEU A 20 5.34 -1.34 10.30
C LEU A 20 6.56 -1.73 11.14
N LEU A 21 6.72 -3.02 11.46
CA LEU A 21 7.83 -3.46 12.30
C LEU A 21 9.17 -3.26 11.60
N GLY A 22 10.11 -2.67 12.32
CA GLY A 22 11.46 -2.48 11.82
C GLY A 22 11.62 -1.34 10.84
N LEU A 23 10.56 -0.59 10.54
CA LEU A 23 10.64 0.52 9.60
C LEU A 23 11.02 1.82 10.34
N PRO A 24 11.78 2.71 9.67
CA PRO A 24 12.00 4.05 10.18
C PRO A 24 10.69 4.80 10.41
N GLU A 25 10.70 5.77 11.31
CA GLU A 25 9.50 6.54 11.62
C GLU A 25 8.91 7.22 10.37
N GLN A 26 9.76 7.74 9.50
CA GLN A 26 9.32 8.38 8.27
C GLN A 26 8.46 7.44 7.43
N ASP A 27 8.89 6.19 7.29
CA ASP A 27 8.14 5.20 6.51
C ASP A 27 6.83 4.83 7.21
N ARG A 28 6.86 4.68 8.54
CA ARG A 28 5.65 4.37 9.29
C ARG A 28 4.60 5.47 9.15
N VAL A 29 5.02 6.73 9.26
CA VAL A 29 4.12 7.86 9.11
C VAL A 29 3.54 7.90 7.70
N ALA A 30 4.37 7.70 6.68
CA ALA A 30 3.92 7.71 5.29
C ALA A 30 2.88 6.63 5.04
N ILE A 31 3.13 5.41 5.52
CA ILE A 31 2.19 4.30 5.32
C ILE A 31 0.88 4.56 6.05
N GLN A 32 0.94 5.04 7.30
CA GLN A 32 -0.27 5.33 8.06
C GLN A 32 -1.09 6.43 7.40
N SER A 33 -0.44 7.38 6.74
CA SER A 33 -1.14 8.51 6.12
C SER A 33 -1.95 8.10 4.89
N ILE A 34 -1.64 6.98 4.24
CA ILE A 34 -2.36 6.56 3.02
C ILE A 34 -3.54 5.62 3.32
N ILE A 35 -3.72 5.21 4.57
CA ILE A 35 -4.86 4.36 4.92
C ILE A 35 -6.15 5.12 4.60
N GLY A 36 -7.04 4.48 3.83
CA GLY A 36 -8.30 5.07 3.42
C GLY A 36 -8.20 6.03 2.24
N HIS A 37 -7.02 6.22 1.67
CA HIS A 37 -6.81 7.08 0.52
C HIS A 37 -6.35 6.27 -0.70
N PRO A 38 -6.73 6.68 -1.92
CA PRO A 38 -6.31 5.95 -3.12
C PRO A 38 -4.80 5.99 -3.32
N VAL A 39 -4.25 4.83 -3.64
CA VAL A 39 -2.84 4.70 -4.02
C VAL A 39 -2.74 3.80 -5.24
N THR A 40 -1.62 3.86 -5.94
CA THR A 40 -1.42 3.10 -7.15
C THR A 40 -1.06 1.65 -6.85
N LEU A 41 -1.76 0.72 -7.49
CA LEU A 41 -1.37 -0.68 -7.50
C LEU A 41 -0.34 -0.87 -8.62
N ALA A 42 0.91 -1.16 -8.25
CA ALA A 42 1.97 -1.30 -9.23
C ALA A 42 2.00 -2.70 -9.84
N GLY A 43 1.63 -3.72 -9.09
CA GLY A 43 1.64 -5.08 -9.58
C GLY A 43 1.49 -6.09 -8.45
N TYR A 44 1.84 -7.33 -8.75
CA TYR A 44 1.79 -8.43 -7.79
C TYR A 44 3.13 -9.14 -7.78
N SER A 45 3.53 -9.62 -6.60
CA SER A 45 4.76 -10.39 -6.45
C SER A 45 4.58 -11.34 -5.28
N PHE A 46 4.87 -12.62 -5.51
CA PHE A 46 4.76 -13.67 -4.47
C PHE A 46 3.41 -13.67 -3.76
N GLY A 47 2.32 -13.46 -4.51
CA GLY A 47 0.98 -13.46 -3.95
C GLY A 47 0.57 -12.19 -3.22
N GLN A 48 1.42 -11.18 -3.21
CA GLN A 48 1.13 -9.91 -2.57
C GLN A 48 1.00 -8.78 -3.60
N ALA A 49 0.18 -7.80 -3.26
CA ALA A 49 0.00 -6.61 -4.08
C ALA A 49 1.06 -5.58 -3.71
N GLU A 50 1.69 -5.00 -4.72
CA GLU A 50 2.65 -3.92 -4.53
C GLU A 50 1.92 -2.59 -4.69
N LEU A 51 2.01 -1.75 -3.65
CA LEU A 51 1.41 -0.41 -3.67
C LEU A 51 2.53 0.63 -3.74
N GLU A 52 2.33 1.63 -4.59
CA GLU A 52 3.26 2.74 -4.73
C GLU A 52 2.57 4.04 -4.37
N PHE A 53 3.25 4.88 -3.62
CA PHE A 53 2.75 6.20 -3.25
C PHE A 53 3.90 7.13 -2.90
N VAL A 54 3.61 8.43 -2.84
CA VAL A 54 4.59 9.46 -2.48
C VAL A 54 4.15 10.10 -1.17
N ASP A 55 5.11 10.39 -0.30
CA ASP A 55 4.81 11.05 0.95
C ASP A 55 4.73 12.58 0.79
N ALA A 56 4.48 13.28 1.89
CA ALA A 56 4.33 14.73 1.87
C ALA A 56 5.61 15.46 1.43
N ASP A 57 6.77 14.82 1.57
CA ASP A 57 8.04 15.39 1.15
C ASP A 57 8.40 15.04 -0.29
N GLY A 58 7.55 14.29 -0.99
CA GLY A 58 7.78 13.88 -2.36
C GLY A 58 8.61 12.61 -2.50
N ASP A 59 8.90 11.92 -1.41
CA ASP A 59 9.66 10.67 -1.45
C ASP A 59 8.75 9.50 -1.78
N GLY A 60 9.22 8.63 -2.69
CA GLY A 60 8.46 7.46 -3.11
C GLY A 60 8.58 6.31 -2.14
N HIS A 61 7.48 5.57 -1.99
CA HIS A 61 7.40 4.38 -1.15
C HIS A 61 6.76 3.24 -1.92
N SER A 62 7.19 2.02 -1.61
CA SER A 62 6.56 0.79 -2.11
C SER A 62 6.34 -0.14 -0.94
N ILE A 63 5.15 -0.72 -0.85
CA ILE A 63 4.85 -1.73 0.17
C ILE A 63 4.15 -2.90 -0.47
N TRP A 64 4.27 -4.08 0.15
CA TRP A 64 3.61 -5.30 -0.30
C TRP A 64 2.61 -5.72 0.76
N VAL A 65 1.36 -5.93 0.34
CA VAL A 65 0.29 -6.33 1.24
C VAL A 65 -0.54 -7.43 0.59
N ASP A 66 -1.20 -8.23 1.42
CA ASP A 66 -2.18 -9.19 0.92
C ASP A 66 -3.36 -8.41 0.34
N SER A 67 -3.85 -8.83 -0.83
CA SER A 67 -4.93 -8.12 -1.50
C SER A 67 -6.24 -8.09 -0.70
N SER A 68 -6.39 -8.96 0.29
CA SER A 68 -7.56 -8.93 1.17
C SER A 68 -7.68 -7.66 1.99
N PHE A 69 -6.59 -6.89 2.13
CA PHE A 69 -6.61 -5.60 2.81
C PHE A 69 -6.99 -4.44 1.89
N LEU A 70 -7.26 -4.71 0.62
CA LEU A 70 -7.52 -3.67 -0.38
C LEU A 70 -8.98 -3.64 -0.80
N GLN A 71 -9.40 -2.47 -1.24
CA GLN A 71 -10.66 -2.31 -1.96
C GLN A 71 -10.44 -1.41 -3.17
N ALA A 72 -11.35 -1.46 -4.13
CA ALA A 72 -11.29 -0.58 -5.29
C ALA A 72 -11.51 0.88 -4.85
N ALA A 73 -10.72 1.76 -5.44
CA ALA A 73 -10.87 3.18 -5.17
C ALA A 73 -12.11 3.75 -5.85
#